data_6217b486b6c8cb782442c46f42b48fc7
#
_entry.id   6217b486b6c8cb782442c46f42b48fc7
#
_cell.length_a   1.000
_cell.length_b   1.000
_cell.length_c   1.000
_cell.angle_alpha   90.00
_cell.angle_beta   90.00
_cell.angle_gamma   90.00
#
_symmetry.space_group_name_H-M   'P 1'
#
loop_
_entity.id
_entity.type
_entity.pdbx_description
1 polymer ?
#
loop_
_entity_poly.entity_id
_entity_poly.type
_entity_poly.pdbx_seq_one_letter_code
_entity_poly.pdbx_strand_id
1 'polypeptide(L)'
;MTENPTKPYCAIYTRVSTEDQVKQGISLQAQEEALKNYANALGYDIFKIYRDEGKSAKDIKGRKEMSQMLEDAKARKFQAIFIYKLDRFSRSLKDLIETIELLKDWNVDFVSLQDKIETTSASGKLMFHIISAFAEFERNVTGERTKFSMDKRARDGGLVSRAPFGYKIEEKKLIPNENSLKVQEIFQDFLNSNSSLTKIAGKYNVSVNGLKKILRNQTYLGKIKFDGQHHQGSHQPLISSTLFNHVQNKLESLGVR
;
A
#
# COMPACT_ATOMS: atom_id res chain seq x y z
N MET A 1 -6.81 -55.54 2.50
CA MET A 1 -7.81 -54.47 2.47
C MET A 1 -7.14 -53.26 1.84
N THR A 2 -7.37 -53.01 0.58
CA THR A 2 -6.86 -51.82 -0.11
C THR A 2 -7.70 -50.63 0.39
N GLU A 3 -7.09 -49.77 1.23
CA GLU A 3 -7.69 -48.48 1.56
C GLU A 3 -7.97 -47.72 0.27
N ASN A 4 -9.23 -47.48 -0.03
CA ASN A 4 -9.61 -46.54 -1.10
C ASN A 4 -8.93 -45.20 -0.81
N PRO A 5 -8.17 -44.62 -1.73
CA PRO A 5 -7.55 -43.32 -1.49
C PRO A 5 -8.65 -42.34 -1.17
N THR A 6 -8.60 -41.81 0.04
CA THR A 6 -9.53 -40.76 0.47
C THR A 6 -9.42 -39.57 -0.47
N LYS A 7 -10.53 -39.19 -1.10
CA LYS A 7 -10.56 -38.05 -2.00
C LYS A 7 -10.07 -36.79 -1.30
N PRO A 8 -9.29 -35.93 -1.96
CA PRO A 8 -8.88 -34.66 -1.37
C PRO A 8 -10.10 -33.77 -1.14
N TYR A 9 -10.06 -32.97 -0.08
CA TYR A 9 -11.11 -32.00 0.23
C TYR A 9 -10.85 -30.65 -0.45
N CYS A 10 -11.93 -29.96 -0.85
CA CYS A 10 -11.86 -28.57 -1.32
C CYS A 10 -12.83 -27.67 -0.54
N ALA A 11 -12.48 -26.39 -0.46
CA ALA A 11 -13.36 -25.32 -0.06
C ALA A 11 -13.96 -24.66 -1.29
N ILE A 12 -15.24 -24.28 -1.23
CA ILE A 12 -15.89 -23.45 -2.25
C ILE A 12 -16.09 -22.05 -1.65
N TYR A 13 -15.63 -21.02 -2.37
CA TYR A 13 -15.90 -19.64 -1.99
C TYR A 13 -16.77 -18.95 -3.04
N THR A 14 -17.84 -18.33 -2.56
CA THR A 14 -18.76 -17.57 -3.39
C THR A 14 -19.01 -16.19 -2.79
N ARG A 15 -19.14 -15.19 -3.67
CA ARG A 15 -19.49 -13.83 -3.31
C ARG A 15 -20.42 -13.20 -4.32
N VAL A 16 -21.45 -12.53 -3.83
CA VAL A 16 -22.32 -11.67 -4.66
C VAL A 16 -22.42 -10.30 -4.02
N SER A 17 -22.43 -9.25 -4.85
CA SER A 17 -22.89 -7.92 -4.47
C SER A 17 -24.27 -7.67 -5.07
N THR A 18 -25.01 -6.72 -4.49
CA THR A 18 -26.32 -6.29 -5.03
C THR A 18 -26.24 -5.81 -6.48
N GLU A 19 -25.10 -5.18 -6.87
CA GLU A 19 -24.85 -4.75 -8.25
C GLU A 19 -24.57 -5.91 -9.20
N ASP A 20 -23.93 -6.97 -8.71
CA ASP A 20 -23.57 -8.15 -9.50
C ASP A 20 -24.78 -9.01 -9.83
N GLN A 21 -25.76 -9.09 -8.91
CA GLN A 21 -27.02 -9.81 -9.14
C GLN A 21 -27.83 -9.17 -10.28
N VAL A 22 -27.78 -7.84 -10.40
CA VAL A 22 -28.50 -7.10 -11.43
C VAL A 22 -27.82 -7.17 -12.80
N LYS A 23 -26.47 -7.22 -12.85
CA LYS A 23 -25.71 -7.11 -14.11
C LYS A 23 -25.40 -8.44 -14.82
N GLN A 24 -25.28 -9.55 -14.09
CA GLN A 24 -24.77 -10.81 -14.68
C GLN A 24 -25.77 -11.98 -14.67
N GLY A 25 -26.95 -11.83 -14.08
CA GLY A 25 -28.03 -12.82 -14.17
C GLY A 25 -27.77 -14.20 -13.55
N ILE A 26 -26.54 -14.45 -13.01
CA ILE A 26 -26.17 -15.74 -12.42
C ILE A 26 -26.37 -15.67 -10.90
N SER A 27 -27.33 -16.43 -10.40
CA SER A 27 -27.61 -16.52 -8.97
C SER A 27 -26.46 -17.17 -8.20
N LEU A 28 -26.36 -16.86 -6.91
CA LEU A 28 -25.40 -17.50 -6.00
C LEU A 28 -25.53 -19.05 -6.07
N GLN A 29 -26.76 -19.54 -6.14
CA GLN A 29 -27.05 -20.96 -6.23
C GLN A 29 -26.48 -21.59 -7.50
N ALA A 30 -26.64 -20.92 -8.66
CA ALA A 30 -26.08 -21.42 -9.92
C ALA A 30 -24.53 -21.45 -9.91
N GLN A 31 -23.88 -20.46 -9.29
CA GLN A 31 -22.42 -20.47 -9.08
C GLN A 31 -21.98 -21.65 -8.21
N GLU A 32 -22.68 -21.87 -7.09
CA GLU A 32 -22.39 -22.98 -6.19
C GLU A 32 -22.57 -24.35 -6.87
N GLU A 33 -23.65 -24.51 -7.62
CA GLU A 33 -23.92 -25.77 -8.33
C GLU A 33 -22.85 -26.06 -9.39
N ALA A 34 -22.45 -25.03 -10.16
CA ALA A 34 -21.37 -25.16 -11.13
C ALA A 34 -20.05 -25.54 -10.45
N LEU A 35 -19.71 -24.91 -9.31
CA LEU A 35 -18.48 -25.22 -8.56
C LEU A 35 -18.51 -26.61 -7.93
N LYS A 36 -19.66 -27.06 -7.40
CA LYS A 36 -19.83 -28.44 -6.88
C LYS A 36 -19.61 -29.47 -7.97
N ASN A 37 -20.22 -29.27 -9.13
CA ASN A 37 -20.07 -30.17 -10.27
C ASN A 37 -18.62 -30.21 -10.75
N TYR A 38 -17.96 -29.07 -10.80
CA TYR A 38 -16.57 -28.99 -11.23
C TYR A 38 -15.61 -29.64 -10.22
N ALA A 39 -15.81 -29.41 -8.92
CA ALA A 39 -15.02 -30.04 -7.86
C ALA A 39 -15.16 -31.57 -7.89
N ASN A 40 -16.38 -32.08 -8.04
CA ASN A 40 -16.66 -33.51 -8.18
C ASN A 40 -16.00 -34.10 -9.43
N ALA A 41 -16.03 -33.40 -10.58
CA ALA A 41 -15.39 -33.81 -11.80
C ALA A 41 -13.86 -33.93 -11.68
N LEU A 42 -13.24 -33.10 -10.85
CA LEU A 42 -11.83 -33.12 -10.51
C LEU A 42 -11.49 -34.11 -9.36
N GLY A 43 -12.49 -34.80 -8.82
CA GLY A 43 -12.27 -35.84 -7.79
C GLY A 43 -12.12 -35.29 -6.37
N TYR A 44 -12.59 -34.05 -6.09
CA TYR A 44 -12.57 -33.46 -4.77
C TYR A 44 -13.90 -33.67 -4.02
N ASP A 45 -13.84 -33.93 -2.72
CA ASP A 45 -14.96 -33.83 -1.81
C ASP A 45 -15.04 -32.43 -1.22
N ILE A 46 -16.25 -31.93 -0.96
CA ILE A 46 -16.46 -30.58 -0.48
C ILE A 46 -16.36 -30.52 1.04
N PHE A 47 -15.36 -29.82 1.56
CA PHE A 47 -15.21 -29.56 3.01
C PHE A 47 -16.27 -28.58 3.51
N LYS A 48 -16.33 -27.37 2.90
CA LYS A 48 -17.26 -26.31 3.29
C LYS A 48 -17.46 -25.29 2.17
N ILE A 49 -18.64 -24.65 2.14
CA ILE A 49 -18.95 -23.53 1.26
C ILE A 49 -18.96 -22.26 2.11
N TYR A 50 -18.12 -21.31 1.73
CA TYR A 50 -17.97 -19.99 2.34
C TYR A 50 -18.69 -18.95 1.50
N ARG A 51 -19.63 -18.19 2.10
CA ARG A 51 -20.48 -17.24 1.39
C ARG A 51 -20.35 -15.85 2.00
N ASP A 52 -19.87 -14.89 1.21
CA ASP A 52 -19.90 -13.48 1.59
C ASP A 52 -20.98 -12.73 0.78
N GLU A 53 -22.10 -12.39 1.42
CA GLU A 53 -23.21 -11.69 0.78
C GLU A 53 -23.14 -10.19 1.00
N GLY A 54 -23.46 -9.41 -0.04
CA GLY A 54 -23.77 -7.97 0.04
C GLY A 54 -22.62 -7.03 0.39
N LYS A 55 -21.35 -7.50 0.44
CA LYS A 55 -20.20 -6.65 0.82
C LYS A 55 -19.29 -6.33 -0.34
N SER A 56 -18.78 -5.06 -0.35
CA SER A 56 -17.82 -4.60 -1.33
C SER A 56 -16.53 -5.43 -1.29
N ALA A 57 -15.98 -5.74 -2.46
CA ALA A 57 -14.70 -6.43 -2.60
C ALA A 57 -13.46 -5.61 -2.18
N LYS A 58 -13.64 -4.38 -1.69
CA LYS A 58 -12.54 -3.45 -1.39
C LYS A 58 -11.74 -3.79 -0.13
N ASP A 59 -12.29 -4.61 0.77
CA ASP A 59 -11.60 -4.90 2.02
C ASP A 59 -11.80 -6.37 2.43
N ILE A 60 -10.71 -7.13 2.51
CA ILE A 60 -10.70 -8.52 3.00
C ILE A 60 -11.17 -8.58 4.46
N LYS A 61 -10.82 -7.56 5.28
CA LYS A 61 -11.25 -7.48 6.68
C LYS A 61 -12.75 -7.41 6.89
N GLY A 62 -13.52 -6.97 5.89
CA GLY A 62 -14.99 -6.96 5.90
C GLY A 62 -15.64 -8.28 5.51
N ARG A 63 -14.88 -9.27 5.00
CA ARG A 63 -15.38 -10.55 4.51
C ARG A 63 -15.11 -11.65 5.55
N LYS A 64 -16.07 -11.90 6.39
CA LYS A 64 -15.93 -12.86 7.50
C LYS A 64 -15.67 -14.28 7.00
N GLU A 65 -16.42 -14.71 5.99
CA GLU A 65 -16.29 -16.07 5.44
C GLU A 65 -14.97 -16.24 4.67
N MET A 66 -14.48 -15.23 3.97
CA MET A 66 -13.15 -15.24 3.36
C MET A 66 -12.06 -15.39 4.43
N SER A 67 -12.14 -14.62 5.52
CA SER A 67 -11.18 -14.70 6.61
C SER A 67 -11.19 -16.09 7.27
N GLN A 68 -12.38 -16.64 7.53
CA GLN A 68 -12.52 -17.99 8.08
C GLN A 68 -11.97 -19.06 7.14
N MET A 69 -12.22 -18.94 5.84
CA MET A 69 -11.67 -19.84 4.83
C MET A 69 -10.14 -19.83 4.82
N LEU A 70 -9.51 -18.66 4.93
CA LEU A 70 -8.05 -18.54 4.97
C LEU A 70 -7.47 -19.14 6.27
N GLU A 71 -8.15 -19.00 7.40
CA GLU A 71 -7.76 -19.65 8.65
C GLU A 71 -7.85 -21.19 8.55
N ASP A 72 -8.93 -21.70 7.95
CA ASP A 72 -9.11 -23.13 7.71
C ASP A 72 -8.12 -23.67 6.69
N ALA A 73 -7.74 -22.89 5.66
CA ALA A 73 -6.66 -23.21 4.72
C ALA A 73 -5.31 -23.31 5.43
N LYS A 74 -4.97 -22.33 6.28
CA LYS A 74 -3.77 -22.34 7.10
C LYS A 74 -3.71 -23.57 8.02
N ALA A 75 -4.85 -23.98 8.54
CA ALA A 75 -4.99 -25.20 9.33
C ALA A 75 -5.02 -26.49 8.47
N ARG A 76 -4.87 -26.39 7.13
CA ARG A 76 -4.83 -27.51 6.16
C ARG A 76 -6.06 -28.44 6.21
N LYS A 77 -7.25 -27.86 6.46
CA LYS A 77 -8.49 -28.61 6.50
C LYS A 77 -8.97 -29.10 5.13
N PHE A 78 -8.43 -28.53 4.07
CA PHE A 78 -8.69 -28.87 2.66
C PHE A 78 -7.44 -28.63 1.82
N GLN A 79 -7.39 -29.19 0.60
CA GLN A 79 -6.26 -29.14 -0.30
C GLN A 79 -6.43 -28.17 -1.46
N ALA A 80 -7.65 -27.67 -1.71
CA ALA A 80 -7.90 -26.71 -2.78
C ALA A 80 -9.03 -25.73 -2.44
N ILE A 81 -8.98 -24.53 -3.02
CA ILE A 81 -10.06 -23.55 -3.00
C ILE A 81 -10.61 -23.41 -4.41
N PHE A 82 -11.92 -23.54 -4.54
CA PHE A 82 -12.65 -23.37 -5.79
C PHE A 82 -13.46 -22.07 -5.77
N ILE A 83 -13.29 -21.24 -6.81
CA ILE A 83 -14.03 -20.01 -7.00
C ILE A 83 -14.66 -19.97 -8.39
N TYR A 84 -15.73 -19.19 -8.53
CA TYR A 84 -16.41 -19.09 -9.83
C TYR A 84 -15.62 -18.21 -10.80
N LYS A 85 -15.12 -17.04 -10.34
CA LYS A 85 -14.37 -16.06 -11.13
C LYS A 85 -13.44 -15.25 -10.22
N LEU A 86 -12.28 -14.81 -10.75
CA LEU A 86 -11.28 -14.06 -10.00
C LEU A 86 -11.81 -12.75 -9.40
N ASP A 87 -12.70 -12.02 -10.11
CA ASP A 87 -13.29 -10.77 -9.62
C ASP A 87 -14.20 -10.97 -8.39
N ARG A 88 -14.67 -12.20 -8.17
CA ARG A 88 -15.41 -12.59 -6.95
C ARG A 88 -14.48 -12.81 -5.77
N PHE A 89 -13.26 -13.22 -6.04
CA PHE A 89 -12.25 -13.47 -5.02
C PHE A 89 -11.53 -12.18 -4.62
N SER A 90 -10.94 -11.48 -5.59
CA SER A 90 -10.27 -10.20 -5.39
C SER A 90 -10.48 -9.25 -6.57
N ARG A 91 -10.61 -7.94 -6.30
CA ARG A 91 -10.58 -6.89 -7.34
C ARG A 91 -9.18 -6.33 -7.57
N SER A 92 -8.26 -6.63 -6.69
CA SER A 92 -6.85 -6.23 -6.77
C SER A 92 -6.04 -7.44 -7.23
N LEU A 93 -5.35 -7.31 -8.35
CA LEU A 93 -4.44 -8.35 -8.83
C LEU A 93 -3.32 -8.61 -7.82
N LYS A 94 -2.87 -7.57 -7.12
CA LYS A 94 -1.89 -7.68 -6.04
C LYS A 94 -2.39 -8.57 -4.91
N ASP A 95 -3.58 -8.30 -4.37
CA ASP A 95 -4.14 -9.06 -3.25
C ASP A 95 -4.42 -10.52 -3.66
N LEU A 96 -4.80 -10.73 -4.93
CA LEU A 96 -4.98 -12.07 -5.49
C LEU A 96 -3.67 -12.84 -5.46
N ILE A 97 -2.59 -12.27 -5.99
CA ILE A 97 -1.28 -12.90 -6.06
C ILE A 97 -0.75 -13.19 -4.65
N GLU A 98 -0.78 -12.21 -3.75
CA GLU A 98 -0.35 -12.38 -2.36
C GLU A 98 -1.13 -13.50 -1.65
N THR A 99 -2.45 -13.57 -1.90
CA THR A 99 -3.27 -14.64 -1.31
C THR A 99 -2.94 -16.01 -1.89
N ILE A 100 -2.73 -16.14 -3.21
CA ILE A 100 -2.38 -17.43 -3.83
C ILE A 100 -0.97 -17.89 -3.39
N GLU A 101 -0.02 -16.97 -3.20
CA GLU A 101 1.29 -17.30 -2.64
C GLU A 101 1.18 -17.86 -1.21
N LEU A 102 0.35 -17.23 -0.35
CA LEU A 102 0.06 -17.77 0.99
C LEU A 102 -0.59 -19.16 0.93
N LEU A 103 -1.54 -19.37 0.02
CA LEU A 103 -2.16 -20.68 -0.16
C LEU A 103 -1.13 -21.75 -0.57
N LYS A 104 -0.21 -21.40 -1.45
CA LYS A 104 0.91 -22.27 -1.86
C LYS A 104 1.80 -22.67 -0.68
N ASP A 105 2.13 -21.71 0.22
CA ASP A 105 2.92 -22.00 1.42
C ASP A 105 2.19 -22.95 2.38
N TRP A 106 0.86 -22.95 2.35
CA TRP A 106 0.03 -23.85 3.14
C TRP A 106 -0.26 -25.19 2.42
N ASN A 107 0.24 -25.37 1.18
CA ASN A 107 -0.05 -26.49 0.29
C ASN A 107 -1.54 -26.61 -0.06
N VAL A 108 -2.18 -25.48 -0.33
CA VAL A 108 -3.58 -25.38 -0.78
C VAL A 108 -3.59 -24.85 -2.20
N ASP A 109 -4.14 -25.61 -3.13
CA ASP A 109 -4.30 -25.21 -4.51
C ASP A 109 -5.45 -24.22 -4.71
N PHE A 110 -5.38 -23.48 -5.80
CA PHE A 110 -6.39 -22.47 -6.17
C PHE A 110 -6.94 -22.77 -7.56
N VAL A 111 -8.27 -22.73 -7.71
CA VAL A 111 -8.97 -23.06 -8.94
C VAL A 111 -10.07 -22.05 -9.23
N SER A 112 -10.00 -21.34 -10.37
CA SER A 112 -11.04 -20.47 -10.90
C SER A 112 -11.71 -21.11 -12.11
N LEU A 113 -13.01 -21.40 -11.97
CA LEU A 113 -13.78 -22.10 -13.00
C LEU A 113 -13.87 -21.31 -14.31
N GLN A 114 -14.29 -20.06 -14.24
CA GLN A 114 -14.58 -19.27 -15.44
C GLN A 114 -13.30 -18.73 -16.10
N ASP A 115 -12.32 -18.34 -15.32
CA ASP A 115 -11.05 -17.81 -15.84
C ASP A 115 -10.11 -18.90 -16.30
N LYS A 116 -10.42 -20.18 -16.04
CA LYS A 116 -9.58 -21.37 -16.37
C LYS A 116 -8.16 -21.24 -15.79
N ILE A 117 -8.05 -20.64 -14.61
CA ILE A 117 -6.80 -20.48 -13.88
C ILE A 117 -6.81 -21.46 -12.72
N GLU A 118 -5.76 -22.28 -12.64
CA GLU A 118 -5.59 -23.26 -11.58
C GLU A 118 -4.12 -23.37 -11.19
N THR A 119 -3.86 -23.76 -9.95
CA THR A 119 -2.50 -24.05 -9.48
C THR A 119 -2.24 -25.55 -9.31
N THR A 120 -3.20 -26.38 -9.67
CA THR A 120 -3.13 -27.86 -9.58
C THR A 120 -2.20 -28.46 -10.61
N SER A 121 -2.16 -27.91 -11.83
CA SER A 121 -1.32 -28.38 -12.93
C SER A 121 -0.04 -27.55 -13.11
N ALA A 122 0.97 -28.12 -13.77
CA ALA A 122 2.22 -27.43 -14.10
C ALA A 122 1.98 -26.24 -15.04
N SER A 123 1.06 -26.37 -16.00
CA SER A 123 0.68 -25.30 -16.93
C SER A 123 -0.03 -24.15 -16.22
N GLY A 124 -0.94 -24.46 -15.28
CA GLY A 124 -1.63 -23.47 -14.48
C GLY A 124 -0.68 -22.71 -13.54
N LYS A 125 0.26 -23.43 -12.91
CA LYS A 125 1.35 -22.80 -12.12
C LYS A 125 2.18 -21.84 -12.96
N LEU A 126 2.57 -22.24 -14.17
CA LEU A 126 3.30 -21.37 -15.10
C LEU A 126 2.48 -20.12 -15.45
N MET A 127 1.20 -20.30 -15.79
CA MET A 127 0.31 -19.15 -16.11
C MET A 127 0.21 -18.19 -14.93
N PHE A 128 0.06 -18.70 -13.70
CA PHE A 128 0.05 -17.87 -12.49
C PHE A 128 1.36 -17.08 -12.32
N HIS A 129 2.52 -17.71 -12.53
CA HIS A 129 3.81 -17.00 -12.48
C HIS A 129 3.93 -15.90 -13.54
N ILE A 130 3.41 -16.12 -14.75
CA ILE A 130 3.39 -15.10 -15.80
C ILE A 130 2.51 -13.92 -15.38
N ILE A 131 1.32 -14.16 -14.84
CA ILE A 131 0.42 -13.12 -14.35
C ILE A 131 1.07 -12.34 -13.20
N SER A 132 1.74 -13.03 -12.28
CA SER A 132 2.45 -12.41 -11.14
C SER A 132 3.59 -11.50 -11.62
N ALA A 133 4.40 -11.96 -12.55
CA ALA A 133 5.49 -11.17 -13.15
C ALA A 133 4.95 -9.93 -13.89
N PHE A 134 3.82 -10.08 -14.59
CA PHE A 134 3.19 -8.94 -15.27
C PHE A 134 2.65 -7.90 -14.29
N ALA A 135 2.05 -8.31 -13.19
CA ALA A 135 1.56 -7.39 -12.15
C ALA A 135 2.72 -6.65 -11.45
N GLU A 136 3.85 -7.33 -11.22
CA GLU A 136 5.06 -6.70 -10.71
C GLU A 136 5.62 -5.67 -11.69
N PHE A 137 5.69 -6.02 -12.97
CA PHE A 137 6.09 -5.10 -14.03
C PHE A 137 5.22 -3.84 -14.09
N GLU A 138 3.89 -3.98 -14.09
CA GLU A 138 2.98 -2.83 -14.08
C GLU A 138 3.18 -1.92 -12.86
N ARG A 139 3.43 -2.52 -11.68
CA ARG A 139 3.73 -1.78 -10.45
C ARG A 139 5.02 -0.97 -10.61
N ASN A 140 6.07 -1.59 -11.11
CA ASN A 140 7.37 -0.95 -11.30
C ASN A 140 7.28 0.20 -12.31
N VAL A 141 6.63 -0.01 -13.45
CA VAL A 141 6.39 1.03 -14.47
C VAL A 141 5.58 2.20 -13.89
N THR A 142 4.57 1.92 -13.08
CA THR A 142 3.77 2.96 -12.41
C THR A 142 4.62 3.73 -11.39
N GLY A 143 5.48 3.05 -10.64
CA GLY A 143 6.45 3.66 -9.72
C GLY A 143 7.44 4.58 -10.45
N GLU A 144 8.01 4.12 -11.55
CA GLU A 144 8.92 4.91 -12.39
C GLU A 144 8.24 6.16 -12.97
N ARG A 145 7.03 6.03 -13.51
CA ARG A 145 6.24 7.16 -14.01
C ARG A 145 5.94 8.18 -12.92
N THR A 146 5.61 7.71 -11.72
CA THR A 146 5.36 8.57 -10.55
C THR A 146 6.63 9.30 -10.15
N LYS A 147 7.77 8.59 -10.06
CA LYS A 147 9.09 9.17 -9.75
C LYS A 147 9.47 10.21 -10.78
N PHE A 148 9.32 9.91 -12.06
CA PHE A 148 9.61 10.85 -13.16
C PHE A 148 8.74 12.12 -13.10
N SER A 149 7.44 11.95 -12.82
CA SER A 149 6.52 13.07 -12.64
C SER A 149 6.88 13.95 -11.44
N MET A 150 7.29 13.33 -10.32
CA MET A 150 7.76 14.06 -9.14
C MET A 150 9.08 14.78 -9.40
N ASP A 151 10.04 14.17 -10.10
CA ASP A 151 11.31 14.78 -10.49
C ASP A 151 11.09 16.01 -11.36
N LYS A 152 10.29 15.87 -12.41
CA LYS A 152 9.91 17.00 -13.26
C LYS A 152 9.28 18.12 -12.43
N ARG A 153 8.33 17.79 -11.55
CA ARG A 153 7.68 18.77 -10.68
C ARG A 153 8.67 19.48 -9.75
N ALA A 154 9.66 18.76 -9.20
CA ALA A 154 10.69 19.34 -8.36
C ALA A 154 11.59 20.30 -9.15
N ARG A 155 12.00 19.93 -10.39
CA ARG A 155 12.78 20.80 -11.28
C ARG A 155 12.03 22.07 -11.67
N ASP A 156 10.71 21.96 -11.85
CA ASP A 156 9.83 23.09 -12.13
C ASP A 156 9.54 23.94 -10.87
N GLY A 157 10.21 23.66 -9.75
CA GLY A 157 10.08 24.37 -8.46
C GLY A 157 8.80 24.05 -7.69
N GLY A 158 8.08 23.01 -8.08
CA GLY A 158 6.83 22.59 -7.45
C GLY A 158 7.05 21.66 -6.27
N LEU A 159 6.14 21.71 -5.29
CA LEU A 159 6.18 20.86 -4.10
C LEU A 159 5.98 19.38 -4.42
N VAL A 160 6.85 18.52 -3.89
CA VAL A 160 6.82 17.05 -4.01
C VAL A 160 6.61 16.33 -2.67
N SER A 161 6.42 17.08 -1.59
CA SER A 161 6.25 16.54 -0.24
C SER A 161 5.14 17.27 0.52
N ARG A 162 4.95 16.95 1.81
CA ARG A 162 4.06 17.71 2.69
C ARG A 162 4.65 19.09 2.99
N ALA A 163 3.79 20.08 3.25
CA ALA A 163 4.23 21.40 3.67
C ALA A 163 5.05 21.30 4.97
N PRO A 164 6.25 21.89 5.04
CA PRO A 164 7.00 22.01 6.28
C PRO A 164 6.35 23.02 7.22
N PHE A 165 6.74 23.01 8.49
CA PHE A 165 6.29 23.99 9.47
C PHE A 165 6.56 25.42 8.98
N GLY A 166 5.61 26.34 9.16
CA GLY A 166 5.71 27.70 8.64
C GLY A 166 5.15 27.91 7.23
N TYR A 167 4.78 26.81 6.53
CA TYR A 167 4.11 26.86 5.23
C TYR A 167 2.79 26.12 5.24
N LYS A 168 1.90 26.47 4.32
CA LYS A 168 0.72 25.70 3.91
C LYS A 168 0.73 25.46 2.40
N ILE A 169 -0.09 24.52 1.95
CA ILE A 169 -0.28 24.27 0.52
C ILE A 169 -1.56 24.98 0.10
N GLU A 170 -1.46 25.84 -0.90
CA GLU A 170 -2.60 26.47 -1.55
C GLU A 170 -2.35 26.48 -3.05
N GLU A 171 -3.33 26.04 -3.83
CA GLU A 171 -3.22 25.90 -5.30
C GLU A 171 -1.94 25.15 -5.74
N LYS A 172 -1.57 24.09 -5.05
CA LYS A 172 -0.35 23.29 -5.28
C LYS A 172 0.98 24.02 -5.06
N LYS A 173 0.96 25.22 -4.46
CA LYS A 173 2.15 26.01 -4.12
C LYS A 173 2.33 26.07 -2.61
N LEU A 174 3.58 26.23 -2.17
CA LEU A 174 3.90 26.54 -0.78
C LEU A 174 3.75 28.04 -0.57
N ILE A 175 2.91 28.41 0.38
CA ILE A 175 2.77 29.79 0.84
C ILE A 175 3.00 29.86 2.36
N PRO A 176 3.59 30.95 2.87
CA PRO A 176 3.75 31.16 4.30
C PRO A 176 2.40 31.08 5.03
N ASN A 177 2.40 30.49 6.23
CA ASN A 177 1.23 30.45 7.12
C ASN A 177 1.49 31.29 8.40
N GLU A 178 0.56 31.26 9.37
CA GLU A 178 0.66 31.97 10.63
C GLU A 178 1.92 31.64 11.46
N ASN A 179 2.52 30.47 11.22
CA ASN A 179 3.74 30.03 11.90
C ASN A 179 5.03 30.44 11.17
N SER A 180 4.94 31.17 10.05
CA SER A 180 6.11 31.57 9.27
C SER A 180 7.09 32.46 10.07
N LEU A 181 6.56 33.39 10.88
CA LEU A 181 7.36 34.21 11.77
C LEU A 181 8.06 33.39 12.86
N LYS A 182 7.38 32.38 13.39
CA LYS A 182 8.00 31.46 14.37
C LYS A 182 9.21 30.72 13.82
N VAL A 183 9.22 30.41 12.51
CA VAL A 183 10.40 29.80 11.88
C VAL A 183 11.60 30.73 11.98
N GLN A 184 11.43 32.03 11.68
CA GLN A 184 12.49 33.03 11.79
C GLN A 184 12.98 33.15 13.23
N GLU A 185 12.06 33.24 14.20
CA GLU A 185 12.36 33.29 15.63
C GLU A 185 13.15 32.05 16.09
N ILE A 186 12.76 30.84 15.66
CA ILE A 186 13.46 29.59 15.98
C ILE A 186 14.92 29.66 15.53
N PHE A 187 15.18 30.13 14.31
CA PHE A 187 16.55 30.24 13.78
C PHE A 187 17.36 31.29 14.54
N GLN A 188 16.78 32.44 14.87
CA GLN A 188 17.44 33.50 15.65
C GLN A 188 17.70 33.06 17.08
N ASP A 189 16.72 32.47 17.75
CA ASP A 189 16.86 31.97 19.11
C ASP A 189 17.95 30.89 19.20
N PHE A 190 17.97 29.96 18.24
CA PHE A 190 19.01 28.94 18.21
C PHE A 190 20.40 29.55 18.01
N LEU A 191 20.53 30.57 17.18
CA LEU A 191 21.83 31.21 16.93
C LEU A 191 22.30 32.04 18.14
N ASN A 192 21.40 32.83 18.70
CA ASN A 192 21.75 33.86 19.69
C ASN A 192 21.74 33.34 21.15
N SER A 193 21.05 32.24 21.43
CA SER A 193 20.98 31.69 22.78
C SER A 193 22.01 30.55 23.00
N ASN A 194 22.47 30.41 24.25
CA ASN A 194 23.23 29.24 24.72
C ASN A 194 22.28 28.16 25.27
N SER A 195 20.99 28.21 24.95
CA SER A 195 20.01 27.26 25.43
C SER A 195 20.15 25.90 24.75
N SER A 196 19.85 24.84 25.49
CA SER A 196 19.82 23.50 24.92
C SER A 196 18.69 23.35 23.87
N LEU A 197 18.87 22.41 22.93
CA LEU A 197 17.82 22.09 21.94
C LEU A 197 16.48 21.72 22.59
N THR A 198 16.52 21.06 23.76
CA THR A 198 15.32 20.70 24.51
C THR A 198 14.56 21.94 25.00
N LYS A 199 15.28 22.94 25.49
CA LYS A 199 14.68 24.18 25.99
C LYS A 199 14.04 24.98 24.84
N ILE A 200 14.73 25.10 23.70
CA ILE A 200 14.22 25.78 22.51
C ILE A 200 13.01 25.01 21.95
N ALA A 201 13.08 23.69 21.85
CA ALA A 201 11.97 22.87 21.37
C ALA A 201 10.71 23.05 22.23
N GLY A 202 10.89 23.08 23.58
CA GLY A 202 9.78 23.34 24.50
C GLY A 202 9.16 24.72 24.33
N LYS A 203 9.98 25.76 24.11
CA LYS A 203 9.47 27.14 23.88
C LYS A 203 8.53 27.21 22.68
N TYR A 204 8.82 26.49 21.61
CA TYR A 204 8.03 26.51 20.36
C TYR A 204 7.05 25.35 20.22
N ASN A 205 6.88 24.55 21.27
CA ASN A 205 6.00 23.38 21.31
C ASN A 205 6.23 22.40 20.15
N VAL A 206 7.51 22.11 19.87
CA VAL A 206 7.96 21.12 18.89
C VAL A 206 8.82 20.05 19.55
N SER A 207 8.90 18.87 18.98
CA SER A 207 9.86 17.88 19.47
C SER A 207 11.29 18.28 19.13
N VAL A 208 12.28 17.78 19.89
CA VAL A 208 13.71 18.02 19.62
C VAL A 208 14.08 17.57 18.20
N ASN A 209 13.56 16.42 17.76
CA ASN A 209 13.77 15.94 16.39
C ASN A 209 13.05 16.83 15.34
N GLY A 210 11.89 17.37 15.68
CA GLY A 210 11.19 18.36 14.87
C GLY A 210 12.00 19.64 14.70
N LEU A 211 12.56 20.14 15.80
CA LEU A 211 13.45 21.31 15.80
C LEU A 211 14.69 21.07 14.91
N LYS A 212 15.38 19.93 15.06
CA LYS A 212 16.53 19.58 14.20
C LYS A 212 16.15 19.54 12.72
N LYS A 213 14.96 18.99 12.38
CA LYS A 213 14.44 18.99 11.01
C LYS A 213 14.16 20.40 10.50
N ILE A 214 13.58 21.27 11.34
CA ILE A 214 13.34 22.68 10.98
C ILE A 214 14.66 23.37 10.67
N LEU A 215 15.65 23.32 11.59
CA LEU A 215 16.92 24.01 11.46
C LEU A 215 17.77 23.56 10.25
N ARG A 216 17.52 22.35 9.70
CA ARG A 216 18.24 21.81 8.52
C ARG A 216 17.49 21.84 7.21
N ASN A 217 16.24 22.29 7.24
CA ASN A 217 15.38 22.21 6.08
C ASN A 217 15.67 23.34 5.08
N GLN A 218 16.29 23.01 3.96
CA GLN A 218 16.59 23.99 2.92
C GLN A 218 15.36 24.53 2.17
N THR A 219 14.16 23.99 2.45
CA THR A 219 12.90 24.59 1.92
C THR A 219 12.74 26.01 2.41
N TYR A 220 13.24 26.36 3.60
CA TYR A 220 13.21 27.74 4.10
C TYR A 220 14.11 28.71 3.33
N LEU A 221 15.04 28.18 2.50
CA LEU A 221 15.83 28.96 1.53
C LEU A 221 15.18 29.05 0.13
N GLY A 222 13.96 28.58 -0.02
CA GLY A 222 13.31 28.51 -1.32
C GLY A 222 13.74 27.32 -2.17
N LYS A 223 14.27 26.23 -1.57
CA LYS A 223 14.71 25.04 -2.29
C LYS A 223 13.76 23.88 -2.08
N ILE A 224 13.59 23.04 -3.10
CA ILE A 224 12.82 21.78 -3.03
C ILE A 224 13.81 20.61 -3.12
N LYS A 225 13.72 19.69 -2.14
CA LYS A 225 14.54 18.47 -2.15
C LYS A 225 13.76 17.31 -2.78
N PHE A 226 14.33 16.67 -3.77
CA PHE A 226 13.83 15.42 -4.34
C PHE A 226 14.99 14.50 -4.72
N ASP A 227 14.88 13.22 -4.41
CA ASP A 227 15.87 12.16 -4.72
C ASP A 227 17.33 12.56 -4.41
N GLY A 228 17.55 13.18 -3.25
CA GLY A 228 18.88 13.66 -2.80
C GLY A 228 19.34 14.99 -3.41
N GLN A 229 18.69 15.48 -4.46
CA GLN A 229 19.02 16.73 -5.12
C GLN A 229 18.16 17.90 -4.61
N HIS A 230 18.71 19.12 -4.71
CA HIS A 230 18.00 20.35 -4.37
C HIS A 230 17.77 21.17 -5.64
N HIS A 231 16.52 21.52 -5.88
CA HIS A 231 16.08 22.35 -7.01
C HIS A 231 15.60 23.70 -6.49
N GLN A 232 15.63 24.74 -7.32
CA GLN A 232 15.06 26.03 -6.98
C GLN A 232 13.53 25.90 -6.90
N GLY A 233 12.97 26.22 -5.73
CA GLY A 233 11.53 26.25 -5.54
C GLY A 233 10.89 27.56 -6.02
N SER A 234 9.60 27.51 -6.32
CA SER A 234 8.81 28.69 -6.70
C SER A 234 8.23 29.45 -5.50
N HIS A 235 8.44 28.96 -4.27
CA HIS A 235 7.91 29.54 -3.04
C HIS A 235 8.85 30.58 -2.43
N GLN A 236 8.28 31.49 -1.67
CA GLN A 236 9.01 32.54 -0.96
C GLN A 236 9.87 31.94 0.16
N PRO A 237 11.18 32.26 0.23
CA PRO A 237 12.04 31.89 1.34
C PRO A 237 11.57 32.56 2.64
N LEU A 238 11.69 31.84 3.77
CA LEU A 238 11.44 32.41 5.11
C LEU A 238 12.74 32.86 5.79
N ILE A 239 13.88 32.32 5.40
CA ILE A 239 15.18 32.51 6.04
C ILE A 239 16.20 32.97 4.99
N SER A 240 17.09 33.90 5.37
CA SER A 240 18.23 34.27 4.51
C SER A 240 19.31 33.16 4.51
N SER A 241 20.04 33.06 3.43
CA SER A 241 21.17 32.12 3.33
C SER A 241 22.24 32.35 4.40
N THR A 242 22.49 33.61 4.75
CA THR A 242 23.43 33.98 5.82
C THR A 242 23.02 33.39 7.17
N LEU A 243 21.77 33.62 7.59
CA LEU A 243 21.23 33.12 8.85
C LEU A 243 21.24 31.58 8.87
N PHE A 244 20.84 30.95 7.78
CA PHE A 244 20.84 29.50 7.66
C PHE A 244 22.25 28.93 7.81
N ASN A 245 23.25 29.48 7.11
CA ASN A 245 24.63 29.01 7.18
C ASN A 245 25.23 29.15 8.59
N HIS A 246 24.99 30.27 9.28
CA HIS A 246 25.43 30.46 10.68
C HIS A 246 24.83 29.38 11.60
N VAL A 247 23.53 29.04 11.39
CA VAL A 247 22.86 27.97 12.16
C VAL A 247 23.47 26.61 11.84
N GLN A 248 23.79 26.29 10.55
CA GLN A 248 24.47 25.03 10.22
C GLN A 248 25.84 24.92 10.90
N ASN A 249 26.67 25.98 10.82
CA ASN A 249 27.98 25.99 11.48
C ASN A 249 27.87 25.77 13.00
N LYS A 250 26.86 26.36 13.65
CA LYS A 250 26.59 26.14 15.07
C LYS A 250 26.13 24.71 15.36
N LEU A 251 25.26 24.12 14.52
CA LEU A 251 24.85 22.71 14.65
C LEU A 251 26.03 21.75 14.53
N GLU A 252 26.95 22.01 13.58
CA GLU A 252 28.17 21.22 13.39
C GLU A 252 29.10 21.32 14.58
N SER A 253 29.34 22.55 15.09
CA SER A 253 30.22 22.78 16.27
C SER A 253 29.69 22.09 17.55
N LEU A 254 28.35 21.93 17.64
CA LEU A 254 27.71 21.21 18.76
C LEU A 254 27.64 19.69 18.55
N GLY A 255 28.18 19.15 17.45
CA GLY A 255 28.10 17.71 17.14
C GLY A 255 26.69 17.19 16.95
N VAL A 256 25.71 18.06 16.66
CA VAL A 256 24.32 17.68 16.46
C VAL A 256 24.19 17.02 15.09
N ARG A 257 23.93 15.71 15.09
CA ARG A 257 23.62 14.95 13.86
C ARG A 257 22.13 14.83 13.63
#